data_9957d4964b14807870499c59493889e0
#
_entry.id   9957d4964b14807870499c59493889e0
#
_cell.length_a   1.000
_cell.length_b   1.000
_cell.length_c   1.000
_cell.angle_alpha   90.00
_cell.angle_beta   90.00
_cell.angle_gamma   90.00
#
_symmetry.space_group_name_H-M   'P 1'
#
loop_
_entity.id
_entity.type
_entity.pdbx_description
1 polymer ?
#
loop_
_entity_poly.entity_id
_entity_poly.type
_entity_poly.pdbx_seq_one_letter_code
_entity_poly.pdbx_strand_id
1 'polypeptide(L)'
;MQGVRASTAEPKAIALGQSLLAVEVDLSLYGLQVVFRACYKMTGRCYVVMARTEDPGWLTVTLLAKTSEPIAGSLAGELYNELLDQQIRENLEREMGPVRELIVAQAFAEGNLLDPLRDEGNYEDEPLGIGRRR
;
A
#
# COMPACT_ATOMS: atom_id res chain seq x y z
N MET A 1 6.83 7.46 30.54
CA MET A 1 7.07 7.59 29.74
C MET A 1 6.32 8.10 28.76
N GLN A 2 5.40 8.45 28.82
CA GLN A 2 4.64 8.88 27.95
C GLN A 2 4.97 10.06 27.24
N GLY A 3 5.53 10.97 27.74
CA GLY A 3 5.94 12.17 27.05
C GLY A 3 6.91 11.92 25.94
N VAL A 4 7.41 10.75 25.87
CA VAL A 4 8.42 10.45 24.89
C VAL A 4 7.90 10.56 23.49
N ARG A 5 6.68 10.10 23.24
CA ARG A 5 6.17 10.16 21.90
C ARG A 5 6.01 11.58 21.44
N ALA A 6 5.53 12.44 22.32
CA ALA A 6 5.29 13.80 21.93
C ALA A 6 6.55 14.55 21.58
N SER A 7 7.66 14.15 22.14
CA SER A 7 8.88 14.91 21.99
C SER A 7 9.78 14.41 20.89
N THR A 8 9.38 13.37 20.15
CA THR A 8 10.29 12.81 19.21
C THR A 8 9.65 12.67 17.86
N ALA A 9 10.43 12.91 16.83
CA ALA A 9 10.08 12.62 15.49
C ALA A 9 10.67 11.31 15.03
N GLU A 10 11.34 10.59 15.92
CA GLU A 10 12.00 9.36 15.53
C GLU A 10 11.03 8.21 15.47
N PRO A 11 11.26 7.28 14.55
CA PRO A 11 10.43 6.09 14.49
C PRO A 11 10.60 5.26 15.75
N LYS A 12 9.53 4.59 16.12
CA LYS A 12 9.54 3.78 17.31
C LYS A 12 9.10 2.37 17.00
N ALA A 13 9.87 1.42 17.47
CA ALA A 13 9.53 0.03 17.37
C ALA A 13 10.03 -0.62 18.65
N ILE A 14 9.11 -1.13 19.43
CA ILE A 14 9.42 -1.64 20.74
C ILE A 14 9.04 -3.11 20.80
N ALA A 15 10.02 -3.94 21.17
CA ALA A 15 9.75 -5.35 21.35
C ALA A 15 9.11 -5.55 22.71
N LEU A 16 7.90 -6.04 22.72
CA LEU A 16 7.14 -6.25 23.95
C LEU A 16 7.13 -7.72 24.31
N GLY A 17 8.31 -8.33 24.35
CA GLY A 17 8.43 -9.74 24.60
C GLY A 17 8.92 -10.40 23.33
N GLN A 18 8.94 -11.72 23.35
CA GLN A 18 9.51 -12.45 22.23
C GLN A 18 8.54 -12.64 21.08
N SER A 19 7.25 -12.47 21.32
CA SER A 19 6.26 -12.74 20.29
C SER A 19 5.53 -11.50 19.82
N LEU A 20 5.90 -10.35 20.31
CA LEU A 20 5.23 -9.10 20.01
C LEU A 20 6.22 -8.02 19.65
N LEU A 21 5.89 -7.20 18.67
CA LEU A 21 6.72 -6.07 18.29
C LEU A 21 5.78 -4.93 17.94
N ALA A 22 5.86 -3.84 18.67
CA ALA A 22 5.00 -2.69 18.47
C ALA A 22 5.75 -1.62 17.69
N VAL A 23 5.12 -1.12 16.65
CA VAL A 23 5.69 -0.10 15.78
C VAL A 23 4.73 1.06 15.75
N GLU A 24 5.22 2.26 16.00
CA GLU A 24 4.40 3.46 15.92
C GLU A 24 4.63 4.16 14.60
N VAL A 25 3.54 4.53 13.94
CA VAL A 25 3.58 5.09 12.61
C VAL A 25 3.04 6.52 12.67
N ASP A 26 3.82 7.43 12.11
CA ASP A 26 3.48 8.85 12.07
C ASP A 26 2.58 9.10 10.87
N LEU A 27 1.33 9.42 11.14
CA LEU A 27 0.35 9.59 10.07
C LEU A 27 0.53 10.90 9.31
N SER A 28 1.42 11.77 9.78
CA SER A 28 1.77 12.94 8.99
C SER A 28 2.74 12.60 7.88
N LEU A 29 3.45 11.48 8.00
CA LEU A 29 4.39 11.04 6.98
C LEU A 29 3.77 10.02 6.03
N TYR A 30 2.92 9.17 6.53
CA TYR A 30 2.36 8.08 5.74
C TYR A 30 0.85 8.17 5.79
N GLY A 31 0.21 8.15 4.62
CA GLY A 31 -1.24 8.13 4.59
C GLY A 31 -1.79 6.83 5.14
N LEU A 32 -3.03 6.89 5.63
CA LEU A 32 -3.63 5.71 6.26
C LEU A 32 -3.76 4.56 5.27
N GLN A 33 -4.11 4.85 4.02
CA GLN A 33 -4.19 3.79 3.01
C GLN A 33 -2.83 3.17 2.75
N VAL A 34 -1.78 3.97 2.81
CA VAL A 34 -0.43 3.47 2.66
C VAL A 34 -0.10 2.51 3.78
N VAL A 35 -0.50 2.85 5.01
CA VAL A 35 -0.25 1.99 6.16
C VAL A 35 -0.98 0.66 5.97
N PHE A 36 -2.24 0.71 5.52
CA PHE A 36 -2.98 -0.52 5.28
C PHE A 36 -2.27 -1.42 4.28
N ARG A 37 -1.81 -0.85 3.17
CA ARG A 37 -1.14 -1.64 2.16
C ARG A 37 0.16 -2.23 2.64
N ALA A 38 0.94 -1.43 3.37
CA ALA A 38 2.21 -1.92 3.91
C ALA A 38 1.98 -3.04 4.90
N CYS A 39 1.01 -2.85 5.78
CA CYS A 39 0.71 -3.86 6.78
C CYS A 39 0.20 -5.15 6.14
N TYR A 40 -0.59 -5.01 5.09
CA TYR A 40 -1.09 -6.20 4.41
C TYR A 40 0.05 -7.05 3.88
N LYS A 41 1.09 -6.42 3.40
CA LYS A 41 2.24 -7.16 2.88
C LYS A 41 3.00 -7.91 3.96
N MET A 42 2.81 -7.52 5.21
CA MET A 42 3.48 -8.22 6.31
C MET A 42 2.70 -9.44 6.78
N THR A 43 1.47 -9.60 6.34
CA THR A 43 0.61 -10.64 6.90
C THR A 43 1.05 -12.05 6.55
N GLY A 44 1.95 -12.20 5.59
CA GLY A 44 2.48 -13.52 5.30
C GLY A 44 3.45 -14.03 6.35
N ARG A 45 4.03 -13.12 7.14
CA ARG A 45 5.06 -13.50 8.10
C ARG A 45 4.66 -13.30 9.53
N CYS A 46 3.66 -12.48 9.81
CA CYS A 46 3.23 -12.24 11.16
C CYS A 46 1.78 -11.81 11.14
N TYR A 47 1.14 -11.88 12.29
CA TYR A 47 -0.17 -11.26 12.43
C TYR A 47 0.03 -9.77 12.65
N VAL A 48 -0.89 -8.97 12.13
CA VAL A 48 -0.78 -7.53 12.22
C VAL A 48 -2.04 -7.00 12.87
N VAL A 49 -1.86 -6.20 13.92
CA VAL A 49 -2.96 -5.55 14.61
C VAL A 49 -2.70 -4.06 14.60
N MET A 50 -3.68 -3.28 14.18
CA MET A 50 -3.55 -1.84 14.11
C MET A 50 -4.48 -1.22 15.13
N ALA A 51 -4.00 -0.24 15.86
CA ALA A 51 -4.78 0.41 16.89
C ALA A 51 -4.49 1.90 16.91
N ARG A 52 -5.54 2.68 17.16
CA ARG A 52 -5.36 4.11 17.33
C ARG A 52 -4.69 4.40 18.65
N THR A 53 -3.95 5.47 18.71
CA THR A 53 -3.38 5.94 19.95
C THR A 53 -4.20 7.13 20.45
N GLU A 54 -3.83 7.63 21.61
CA GLU A 54 -4.47 8.82 22.12
C GLU A 54 -4.20 10.04 21.26
N ASP A 55 -3.05 10.04 20.59
CA ASP A 55 -2.68 11.11 19.69
C ASP A 55 -3.19 10.74 18.29
N PRO A 56 -4.10 11.53 17.72
CA PRO A 56 -4.66 11.16 16.42
C PRO A 56 -3.63 11.17 15.29
N GLY A 57 -2.46 11.74 15.51
CA GLY A 57 -1.42 11.72 14.49
C GLY A 57 -0.59 10.46 14.47
N TRP A 58 -0.86 9.51 15.35
CA TRP A 58 -0.06 8.30 15.45
C TRP A 58 -0.93 7.08 15.48
N LEU A 59 -0.38 6.00 14.95
CA LEU A 59 -1.05 4.72 14.90
C LEU A 59 -0.07 3.67 15.41
N THR A 60 -0.56 2.73 16.19
CA THR A 60 0.28 1.63 16.65
C THR A 60 -0.01 0.40 15.82
N VAL A 61 1.04 -0.16 15.24
CA VAL A 61 0.97 -1.41 14.50
C VAL A 61 1.70 -2.45 15.34
N THR A 62 0.99 -3.49 15.71
CA THR A 62 1.57 -4.55 16.50
C THR A 62 1.73 -5.78 15.62
N LEU A 63 2.94 -6.29 15.58
CA LEU A 63 3.27 -7.48 14.82
C LEU A 63 3.40 -8.63 15.80
N LEU A 64 2.65 -9.69 15.54
CA LEU A 64 2.62 -10.85 16.42
C LEU A 64 3.17 -12.05 15.69
N ALA A 65 3.97 -12.83 16.38
CA ALA A 65 4.55 -14.03 15.80
C ALA A 65 3.45 -15.04 15.49
N LYS A 66 3.57 -15.70 14.36
CA LYS A 66 2.65 -16.76 13.98
C LYS A 66 3.04 -18.11 14.57
N THR A 67 4.27 -18.21 15.04
CA THR A 67 4.80 -19.46 15.58
C THR A 67 5.28 -19.21 16.98
N SER A 68 5.80 -20.25 17.59
CA SER A 68 6.36 -20.11 18.94
C SER A 68 7.73 -19.47 18.93
N GLU A 69 8.32 -19.27 17.77
CA GLU A 69 9.61 -18.61 17.70
C GLU A 69 9.48 -17.12 17.96
N PRO A 70 10.52 -16.50 18.50
CA PRO A 70 10.46 -15.06 18.73
C PRO A 70 10.33 -14.31 17.41
N ILE A 71 9.64 -13.19 17.48
CA ILE A 71 9.51 -12.35 16.30
C ILE A 71 10.82 -11.60 16.08
N ALA A 72 11.26 -11.51 14.84
CA ALA A 72 12.51 -10.85 14.54
C ALA A 72 12.33 -9.34 14.61
N GLY A 73 13.26 -8.68 15.30
CA GLY A 73 13.22 -7.24 15.36
C GLY A 73 13.37 -6.58 14.01
N SER A 74 14.00 -7.28 13.06
CA SER A 74 14.16 -6.73 11.72
C SER A 74 12.83 -6.55 10.99
N LEU A 75 11.77 -7.17 11.48
CA LEU A 75 10.45 -6.96 10.85
C LEU A 75 10.00 -5.52 10.97
N ALA A 76 10.40 -4.81 12.02
CA ALA A 76 10.08 -3.39 12.12
C ALA A 76 10.72 -2.63 10.97
N GLY A 77 11.98 -2.93 10.69
CA GLY A 77 12.66 -2.29 9.57
C GLY A 77 12.02 -2.61 8.25
N GLU A 78 11.58 -3.84 8.08
CA GLU A 78 10.89 -4.22 6.86
C GLU A 78 9.59 -3.47 6.70
N LEU A 79 8.86 -3.29 7.81
CA LEU A 79 7.62 -2.52 7.74
C LEU A 79 7.90 -1.07 7.38
N TYR A 80 8.92 -0.46 7.97
CA TYR A 80 9.25 0.91 7.62
C TYR A 80 9.66 1.02 6.16
N ASN A 81 10.42 0.07 5.64
CA ASN A 81 10.78 0.06 4.22
C ASN A 81 9.54 -0.05 3.36
N GLU A 82 8.60 -0.89 3.78
CA GLU A 82 7.39 -1.07 3.00
C GLU A 82 6.53 0.20 3.04
N LEU A 83 6.48 0.86 4.19
CA LEU A 83 5.76 2.12 4.29
C LEU A 83 6.33 3.16 3.35
N LEU A 84 7.64 3.25 3.30
CA LEU A 84 8.29 4.19 2.40
C LEU A 84 7.98 3.87 0.95
N ASP A 85 8.08 2.59 0.60
CA ASP A 85 7.80 2.18 -0.77
C ASP A 85 6.36 2.50 -1.17
N GLN A 86 5.42 2.18 -0.30
CA GLN A 86 4.02 2.42 -0.61
C GLN A 86 3.71 3.91 -0.66
N GLN A 87 4.36 4.70 0.17
CA GLN A 87 4.12 6.14 0.13
C GLN A 87 4.66 6.76 -1.16
N ILE A 88 5.80 6.29 -1.62
CA ILE A 88 6.34 6.76 -2.89
C ILE A 88 5.40 6.37 -4.03
N ARG A 89 4.87 5.15 -4.01
CA ARG A 89 3.92 4.73 -5.02
C ARG A 89 2.66 5.59 -4.99
N GLU A 90 2.18 5.89 -3.79
CA GLU A 90 0.99 6.71 -3.65
C GLU A 90 1.23 8.12 -4.19
N ASN A 91 2.39 8.69 -3.88
CA ASN A 91 2.71 10.03 -4.37
C ASN A 91 2.79 10.05 -5.88
N LEU A 92 3.43 9.04 -6.47
CA LEU A 92 3.54 8.97 -7.92
C LEU A 92 2.17 8.80 -8.57
N GLU A 93 1.32 7.98 -7.97
CA GLU A 93 -0.01 7.77 -8.51
C GLU A 93 -0.81 9.06 -8.48
N ARG A 94 -0.70 9.80 -7.37
CA ARG A 94 -1.43 11.05 -7.25
C ARG A 94 -0.96 12.07 -8.30
N GLU A 95 0.35 12.11 -8.55
CA GLU A 95 0.90 13.05 -9.50
C GLU A 95 0.67 12.64 -10.93
N MET A 96 0.77 11.34 -11.20
CA MET A 96 0.74 10.86 -12.58
C MET A 96 -0.62 10.33 -13.00
N GLY A 97 -1.51 10.09 -12.05
CA GLY A 97 -2.82 9.55 -12.39
C GLY A 97 -3.59 10.40 -13.37
N PRO A 98 -3.71 11.71 -13.15
CA PRO A 98 -4.43 12.56 -14.10
C PRO A 98 -3.79 12.55 -15.47
N VAL A 99 -2.46 12.52 -15.55
CA VAL A 99 -1.79 12.47 -16.85
C VAL A 99 -2.07 11.14 -17.53
N ARG A 100 -2.04 10.05 -16.76
CA ARG A 100 -2.32 8.73 -17.30
C ARG A 100 -3.73 8.66 -17.86
N GLU A 101 -4.68 9.21 -17.11
CA GLU A 101 -6.07 9.22 -17.55
C GLU A 101 -6.24 10.03 -18.83
N LEU A 102 -5.54 11.14 -18.92
CA LEU A 102 -5.61 11.97 -20.10
C LEU A 102 -5.08 11.22 -21.31
N ILE A 103 -3.97 10.52 -21.15
CA ILE A 103 -3.38 9.77 -22.26
C ILE A 103 -4.33 8.67 -22.72
N VAL A 104 -4.96 7.97 -21.79
CA VAL A 104 -5.89 6.91 -22.13
C VAL A 104 -7.11 7.49 -22.86
N ALA A 105 -7.65 8.59 -22.34
CA ALA A 105 -8.80 9.23 -22.99
C ALA A 105 -8.46 9.67 -24.40
N GLN A 106 -7.26 10.20 -24.58
CA GLN A 106 -6.82 10.64 -25.91
C GLN A 106 -6.73 9.45 -26.86
N ALA A 107 -6.18 8.35 -26.38
CA ALA A 107 -6.05 7.16 -27.20
C ALA A 107 -7.41 6.62 -27.64
N PHE A 108 -8.37 6.60 -26.71
CA PHE A 108 -9.71 6.15 -27.05
C PHE A 108 -10.36 7.08 -28.05
N ALA A 109 -10.22 8.39 -27.85
CA ALA A 109 -10.83 9.35 -28.76
C ALA A 109 -10.26 9.20 -30.15
N GLU A 110 -8.96 9.06 -30.26
CA GLU A 110 -8.34 8.90 -31.57
C GLU A 110 -8.74 7.60 -32.24
N GLY A 111 -8.82 6.54 -31.45
CA GLY A 111 -9.23 5.26 -32.01
C GLY A 111 -10.64 5.31 -32.55
N ASN A 112 -11.54 5.92 -31.83
CA ASN A 112 -12.92 6.04 -32.31
C ASN A 112 -13.02 6.91 -33.53
N LEU A 113 -12.29 7.99 -33.55
CA LEU A 113 -12.37 8.90 -34.70
C LEU A 113 -11.76 8.29 -35.92
N LEU A 114 -10.69 7.51 -35.76
CA LEU A 114 -10.00 6.99 -36.91
C LEU A 114 -10.70 5.82 -37.57
N ASP A 115 -11.34 4.99 -36.78
CA ASP A 115 -11.94 3.79 -37.34
C ASP A 115 -13.03 3.22 -36.49
N PRO A 116 -14.19 3.86 -36.42
CA PRO A 116 -15.27 3.32 -35.62
C PRO A 116 -15.81 2.00 -36.15
N LEU A 117 -15.75 1.78 -37.45
CA LEU A 117 -16.24 0.53 -37.99
C LEU A 117 -15.33 -0.63 -37.65
N ARG A 118 -14.05 -0.37 -37.60
CA ARG A 118 -13.12 -1.41 -37.24
C ARG A 118 -13.35 -1.90 -35.80
N ASP A 119 -13.73 -0.98 -34.93
CA ASP A 119 -14.03 -1.38 -33.59
C ASP A 119 -15.12 -2.44 -33.53
N GLU A 120 -16.15 -2.22 -34.30
CA GLU A 120 -17.25 -3.16 -34.32
C GLU A 120 -16.81 -4.49 -34.88
N GLY A 121 -16.04 -4.47 -35.90
CA GLY A 121 -15.56 -5.70 -36.50
C GLY A 121 -14.67 -6.47 -35.56
N ASN A 122 -13.82 -5.77 -34.88
CA ASN A 122 -12.91 -6.43 -33.96
C ASN A 122 -13.63 -7.17 -32.84
N TYR A 123 -14.67 -6.55 -32.34
CA TYR A 123 -15.39 -7.16 -31.24
C TYR A 123 -16.02 -8.47 -31.65
N GLU A 124 -16.47 -8.54 -32.85
CA GLU A 124 -17.09 -9.75 -33.28
C GLU A 124 -16.11 -10.85 -33.55
N ASP A 125 -15.00 -10.45 -34.09
CA ASP A 125 -14.06 -11.46 -34.44
C ASP A 125 -13.34 -12.07 -33.30
N GLU A 126 -13.02 -11.67 -32.44
CA GLU A 126 -12.15 -12.20 -31.52
C GLU A 126 -12.52 -12.74 -30.51
N PRO A 127 -12.56 -12.97 -30.50
CA PRO A 127 -12.51 -13.12 -29.50
C PRO A 127 -11.76 -13.24 -28.74
N LEU A 128 -11.22 -13.01 -29.19
CA LEU A 128 -10.50 -12.93 -28.85
C LEU A 128 -10.09 -13.32 -28.57
N GLY A 129 -10.09 -13.37 -29.17
CA GLY A 129 -9.72 -13.71 -29.46
C GLY A 129 -9.57 -13.91 -28.85
N ILE A 130 -9.57 -14.00 -28.67
CA ILE A 130 -9.63 -14.24 -28.40
C ILE A 130 -10.26 -14.67 -28.23
N GLY A 131 -10.31 -14.61 -28.54
CA GLY A 131 -10.91 -14.84 -28.88
C GLY A 131 -11.73 -15.20 -28.67
N ARG A 132 -12.14 -15.75 -28.90
CA ARG A 132 -12.96 -16.06 -29.22
C ARG A 132 -13.29 -16.88 -29.01
N ARG A 133 -13.06 -17.22 -29.30
CA ARG A 133 -13.27 -17.71 -29.64
C ARG A 133 -13.20 -18.35 -29.32
N ARG A 134 -13.02 -18.65 -29.37
CA ARG A 134 -12.93 -19.15 -29.66
C ARG A 134 -12.59 -19.63 -29.55
#